data_4b4126f4944e3cb8187fc557f513f319
#
_entry.id   4b4126f4944e3cb8187fc557f513f319
#
_cell.length_a   1.000
_cell.length_b   1.000
_cell.length_c   1.000
_cell.angle_alpha   90.00
_cell.angle_beta   90.00
_cell.angle_gamma   90.00
#
_symmetry.space_group_name_H-M   'P 1'
#
loop_
_entity.id
_entity.type
_entity.pdbx_description
1 polymer ?
#
loop_
_entity_poly.entity_id
_entity_poly.type
_entity_poly.pdbx_seq_one_letter_code
_entity_poly.pdbx_strand_id
1 'polypeptide(L)'
;RMGKENREVKSSVLVDLMYEDESAEENERSFYNALHEEQLPNNIEIKKLRVENVVYMNFKNDFSFKTGDQVLVLGEHQSTLNNNMPLRELMYIGRVLEQLIPIKDRYKKGQVHFPTPEFYTLYNGKDFMEKEKILKLSDAFETKSDDPMLELKVRVININSEAGHELLERCPIIREYSEFIEIIRKYQKYDIK
;
A
#
# COMPACT_ATOMS: atom_id res chain seq x y z
N ARG A 1 17.20 17.46 -10.13
CA ARG A 1 17.84 16.42 -9.30
C ARG A 1 17.28 16.38 -7.87
N MET A 2 17.19 17.52 -7.15
CA MET A 2 16.63 17.60 -5.79
C MET A 2 15.23 16.99 -5.60
N GLY A 3 14.31 17.12 -6.57
CA GLY A 3 12.95 16.56 -6.45
C GLY A 3 12.88 15.03 -6.46
N LYS A 4 13.87 14.34 -7.04
CA LYS A 4 13.94 12.88 -7.08
C LYS A 4 14.51 12.30 -5.80
N GLU A 5 15.57 12.88 -5.26
CA GLU A 5 16.17 12.49 -3.98
C GLU A 5 15.18 12.63 -2.81
N ASN A 6 14.37 13.68 -2.79
CA ASN A 6 13.35 13.89 -1.77
C ASN A 6 12.18 12.89 -1.82
N ARG A 7 11.85 12.37 -3.00
CA ARG A 7 10.83 11.32 -3.13
C ARG A 7 11.34 9.98 -2.60
N GLU A 8 12.60 9.66 -2.88
CA GLU A 8 13.23 8.43 -2.41
C GLU A 8 13.37 8.41 -0.89
N VAL A 9 13.73 9.51 -0.25
CA VAL A 9 13.82 9.61 1.22
C VAL A 9 12.45 9.43 1.87
N LYS A 10 11.40 10.07 1.34
CA LYS A 10 10.05 9.98 1.93
C LYS A 10 9.48 8.56 1.87
N SER A 11 9.63 7.91 0.73
CA SER A 11 9.13 6.54 0.58
C SER A 11 9.95 5.54 1.38
N SER A 12 11.28 5.75 1.52
CA SER A 12 12.10 4.88 2.36
C SER A 12 11.69 4.95 3.83
N VAL A 13 11.37 6.14 4.36
CA VAL A 13 10.92 6.27 5.76
C VAL A 13 9.65 5.47 6.06
N LEU A 14 8.64 5.52 5.19
CA LEU A 14 7.44 4.71 5.41
C LEU A 14 7.73 3.21 5.33
N VAL A 15 8.55 2.80 4.36
CA VAL A 15 8.96 1.39 4.24
C VAL A 15 9.76 0.96 5.47
N ASP A 16 10.66 1.79 5.97
CA ASP A 16 11.41 1.51 7.20
C ASP A 16 10.45 1.31 8.37
N LEU A 17 9.52 2.23 8.60
CA LEU A 17 8.54 2.16 9.67
C LEU A 17 7.61 0.94 9.58
N MET A 18 7.23 0.54 8.37
CA MET A 18 6.30 -0.56 8.13
C MET A 18 7.00 -1.90 7.87
N TYR A 19 8.34 -1.92 7.74
CA TYR A 19 9.01 -3.12 7.29
C TYR A 19 10.34 -3.44 8.01
N GLU A 20 11.22 -2.45 8.22
CA GLU A 20 12.57 -2.70 8.74
C GLU A 20 12.70 -2.40 10.25
N ASP A 21 11.88 -1.49 10.79
CA ASP A 21 11.91 -1.08 12.17
C ASP A 21 11.52 -2.21 13.13
N GLU A 22 12.04 -2.19 14.36
CA GLU A 22 11.71 -3.15 15.42
C GLU A 22 10.21 -3.14 15.76
N SER A 23 9.54 -2.00 15.59
CA SER A 23 8.10 -1.81 15.79
C SER A 23 7.25 -2.12 14.56
N ALA A 24 7.84 -2.57 13.44
CA ALA A 24 7.13 -2.72 12.17
C ALA A 24 5.90 -3.64 12.28
N GLU A 25 5.98 -4.76 13.02
CA GLU A 25 4.83 -5.64 13.22
C GLU A 25 3.68 -4.94 13.98
N GLU A 26 4.01 -4.12 14.98
CA GLU A 26 3.02 -3.33 15.72
C GLU A 26 2.41 -2.24 14.81
N ASN A 27 3.22 -1.60 13.98
CA ASN A 27 2.79 -0.62 13.01
C ASN A 27 1.86 -1.24 11.95
N GLU A 28 2.21 -2.40 11.40
CA GLU A 28 1.39 -3.16 10.45
C GLU A 28 0.05 -3.58 11.09
N ARG A 29 0.07 -4.00 12.34
CA ARG A 29 -1.14 -4.34 13.12
C ARG A 29 -2.02 -3.11 13.34
N SER A 30 -1.43 -1.99 13.74
CA SER A 30 -2.14 -0.72 13.92
C SER A 30 -2.79 -0.25 12.62
N PHE A 31 -2.06 -0.36 11.50
CA PHE A 31 -2.56 -0.03 10.18
C PHE A 31 -3.74 -0.92 9.76
N TYR A 32 -3.61 -2.24 9.93
CA TYR A 32 -4.69 -3.19 9.66
C TYR A 32 -5.94 -2.88 10.48
N ASN A 33 -5.79 -2.71 11.78
CA ASN A 33 -6.89 -2.40 12.70
C ASN A 33 -7.62 -1.11 12.31
N ALA A 34 -6.85 -0.08 11.93
CA ALA A 34 -7.41 1.20 11.52
C ALA A 34 -8.20 1.11 10.19
N LEU A 35 -7.75 0.29 9.24
CA LEU A 35 -8.44 0.09 7.96
C LEU A 35 -9.75 -0.68 8.09
N HIS A 36 -9.80 -1.66 9.00
CA HIS A 36 -10.94 -2.57 9.17
C HIS A 36 -11.86 -2.17 10.32
N GLU A 37 -11.52 -1.12 11.08
CA GLU A 37 -12.28 -0.67 12.26
C GLU A 37 -12.47 -1.78 13.31
N GLU A 38 -11.52 -2.71 13.38
CA GLU A 38 -11.55 -3.86 14.28
C GLU A 38 -10.17 -4.12 14.89
N GLN A 39 -10.15 -4.90 15.95
CA GLN A 39 -8.93 -5.29 16.62
C GLN A 39 -8.53 -6.71 16.18
N LEU A 40 -7.43 -6.80 15.44
CA LEU A 40 -6.84 -8.10 15.12
C LEU A 40 -6.41 -8.80 16.42
N PRO A 41 -6.87 -10.03 16.71
CA PRO A 41 -6.45 -10.76 17.89
C PRO A 41 -4.93 -10.85 18.02
N ASN A 42 -4.40 -10.69 19.24
CA ASN A 42 -2.95 -10.68 19.48
C ASN A 42 -2.24 -11.99 19.12
N ASN A 43 -2.98 -13.11 19.09
CA ASN A 43 -2.46 -14.41 18.70
C ASN A 43 -2.37 -14.59 17.17
N ILE A 44 -2.89 -13.66 16.38
CA ILE A 44 -2.72 -13.68 14.92
C ILE A 44 -1.38 -13.06 14.59
N GLU A 45 -0.52 -13.87 13.99
CA GLU A 45 0.80 -13.45 13.54
C GLU A 45 0.71 -12.55 12.31
N ILE A 46 1.51 -11.49 12.28
CA ILE A 46 1.72 -10.67 11.10
C ILE A 46 3.03 -11.08 10.45
N LYS A 47 2.96 -11.46 9.19
CA LYS A 47 4.12 -11.88 8.40
C LYS A 47 4.37 -10.92 7.27
N LYS A 48 5.53 -10.29 7.29
CA LYS A 48 6.03 -9.48 6.18
C LYS A 48 6.22 -10.35 4.94
N LEU A 49 5.90 -9.79 3.79
CA LEU A 49 6.09 -10.45 2.50
C LEU A 49 7.06 -9.63 1.65
N ARG A 50 8.05 -10.31 1.07
CA ARG A 50 8.94 -9.73 0.07
C ARG A 50 8.82 -10.53 -1.22
N VAL A 51 8.60 -9.82 -2.31
CA VAL A 51 8.71 -10.45 -3.63
C VAL A 51 10.18 -10.45 -4.03
N GLU A 52 10.81 -11.62 -3.97
CA GLU A 52 12.19 -11.79 -4.38
C GLU A 52 12.30 -11.87 -5.91
N ASN A 53 13.44 -11.40 -6.45
CA ASN A 53 13.84 -11.58 -7.85
C ASN A 53 12.95 -10.92 -8.93
N VAL A 54 12.35 -9.79 -8.65
CA VAL A 54 11.65 -9.00 -9.67
C VAL A 54 12.58 -7.93 -10.24
N VAL A 55 13.28 -8.28 -11.33
CA VAL A 55 14.35 -7.45 -11.94
C VAL A 55 13.83 -6.12 -12.50
N TYR A 56 12.54 -6.00 -12.77
CA TYR A 56 11.94 -4.85 -13.48
C TYR A 56 10.95 -4.00 -12.64
N MET A 57 10.71 -4.35 -11.39
CA MET A 57 9.77 -3.62 -10.55
C MET A 57 10.53 -3.02 -9.36
N ASN A 58 10.67 -1.69 -9.35
CA ASN A 58 11.24 -0.93 -8.25
C ASN A 58 10.20 -0.81 -7.14
N PHE A 59 10.03 -1.85 -6.33
CA PHE A 59 9.16 -1.85 -5.14
C PHE A 59 9.79 -1.15 -3.91
N LYS A 60 10.61 -0.15 -4.14
CA LYS A 60 11.28 0.59 -3.05
C LYS A 60 10.33 1.34 -2.12
N ASN A 61 9.08 1.50 -2.54
CA ASN A 61 8.09 2.31 -1.84
C ASN A 61 6.92 1.49 -1.33
N ASP A 62 7.01 0.17 -1.42
CA ASP A 62 5.91 -0.73 -1.19
C ASP A 62 6.17 -1.54 0.07
N PHE A 63 5.13 -1.76 0.83
CA PHE A 63 5.13 -2.70 1.94
C PHE A 63 4.02 -3.73 1.73
N SER A 64 4.28 -4.95 2.14
CA SER A 64 3.28 -6.00 2.10
C SER A 64 3.43 -6.96 3.27
N PHE A 65 2.30 -7.34 3.84
CA PHE A 65 2.23 -8.28 4.95
C PHE A 65 0.94 -9.10 4.88
N LYS A 66 0.94 -10.23 5.57
CA LYS A 66 -0.27 -11.03 5.78
C LYS A 66 -0.61 -11.17 7.26
N THR A 67 -1.89 -11.18 7.57
CA THR A 67 -2.41 -11.39 8.91
C THR A 67 -2.83 -12.86 9.05
N GLY A 68 -1.94 -13.69 9.61
CA GLY A 68 -2.13 -15.14 9.59
C GLY A 68 -2.32 -15.65 8.17
N ASP A 69 -3.42 -16.36 7.92
CA ASP A 69 -3.82 -16.81 6.58
C ASP A 69 -5.11 -16.14 6.09
N GLN A 70 -5.49 -14.99 6.70
CA GLN A 70 -6.77 -14.35 6.44
C GLN A 70 -6.67 -13.25 5.37
N VAL A 71 -5.78 -12.29 5.56
CA VAL A 71 -5.68 -11.10 4.70
C VAL A 71 -4.24 -10.85 4.27
N LEU A 72 -4.07 -10.48 3.02
CA LEU A 72 -2.82 -10.04 2.41
C LEU A 72 -2.95 -8.55 2.07
N VAL A 73 -2.25 -7.71 2.80
CA VAL A 73 -2.24 -6.27 2.56
C VAL A 73 -1.06 -5.92 1.67
N LEU A 74 -1.33 -5.15 0.62
CA LEU A 74 -0.33 -4.56 -0.26
C LEU A 74 -0.53 -3.06 -0.25
N GLY A 75 0.52 -2.31 0.11
CA GLY A 75 0.47 -0.87 0.25
C GLY A 75 1.62 -0.18 -0.46
N GLU A 76 1.34 0.96 -1.07
CA GLU A 76 2.33 1.84 -1.71
C GLU A 76 2.13 3.29 -1.26
N HIS A 77 3.23 4.01 -1.10
CA HIS A 77 3.23 5.45 -0.87
C HIS A 77 3.45 6.22 -2.16
N GLN A 78 2.62 7.25 -2.40
CA GLN A 78 2.72 8.10 -3.58
C GLN A 78 2.61 9.61 -3.25
N SER A 79 3.54 10.39 -3.78
CA SER A 79 3.46 11.86 -3.80
C SER A 79 2.84 12.42 -5.07
N THR A 80 2.63 11.59 -6.08
CA THR A 80 1.92 11.91 -7.32
C THR A 80 1.03 10.71 -7.65
N LEU A 81 -0.26 10.93 -7.78
CA LEU A 81 -1.21 9.85 -8.04
C LEU A 81 -0.91 9.21 -9.40
N ASN A 82 -0.75 7.90 -9.40
CA ASN A 82 -0.59 7.10 -10.60
C ASN A 82 -1.85 6.26 -10.86
N ASN A 83 -2.60 6.60 -11.90
CA ASN A 83 -3.82 5.90 -12.25
C ASN A 83 -3.58 4.45 -12.73
N ASN A 84 -2.33 4.07 -13.01
CA ASN A 84 -1.97 2.69 -13.37
C ASN A 84 -1.72 1.78 -12.15
N MET A 85 -2.05 2.23 -10.94
CA MET A 85 -1.89 1.41 -9.73
C MET A 85 -2.61 0.07 -9.81
N PRO A 86 -3.86 -0.03 -10.29
CA PRO A 86 -4.52 -1.33 -10.42
C PRO A 86 -3.76 -2.32 -11.32
N LEU A 87 -3.17 -1.84 -12.41
CA LEU A 87 -2.35 -2.68 -13.30
C LEU A 87 -1.06 -3.13 -12.61
N ARG A 88 -0.39 -2.24 -11.89
CA ARG A 88 0.83 -2.56 -11.15
C ARG A 88 0.56 -3.59 -10.05
N GLU A 89 -0.50 -3.37 -9.29
CA GLU A 89 -0.90 -4.29 -8.21
C GLU A 89 -1.33 -5.66 -8.73
N LEU A 90 -1.99 -5.73 -9.90
CA LEU A 90 -2.30 -7.00 -10.54
C LEU A 90 -1.03 -7.80 -10.87
N MET A 91 0.00 -7.14 -11.41
CA MET A 91 1.28 -7.78 -11.71
C MET A 91 2.00 -8.21 -10.44
N TYR A 92 1.93 -7.39 -9.39
CA TYR A 92 2.55 -7.68 -8.10
C TYR A 92 1.88 -8.84 -7.38
N ILE A 93 0.55 -8.83 -7.24
CA ILE A 93 -0.17 -9.93 -6.58
C ILE A 93 0.03 -11.26 -7.28
N GLY A 94 0.13 -11.25 -8.62
CA GLY A 94 0.46 -12.46 -9.38
C GLY A 94 1.78 -13.09 -8.91
N ARG A 95 2.83 -12.29 -8.69
CA ARG A 95 4.12 -12.75 -8.18
C ARG A 95 4.04 -13.23 -6.73
N VAL A 96 3.33 -12.50 -5.88
CA VAL A 96 3.11 -12.91 -4.49
C VAL A 96 2.41 -14.29 -4.43
N LEU A 97 1.37 -14.49 -5.22
CA LEU A 97 0.65 -15.76 -5.27
C LEU A 97 1.51 -16.89 -5.86
N GLU A 98 2.38 -16.61 -6.82
CA GLU A 98 3.36 -17.58 -7.31
C GLU A 98 4.30 -18.08 -6.21
N GLN A 99 4.68 -17.22 -5.26
CA GLN A 99 5.53 -17.60 -4.13
C GLN A 99 4.73 -18.31 -3.01
N LEU A 100 3.52 -17.84 -2.74
CA LEU A 100 2.68 -18.41 -1.67
C LEU A 100 2.10 -19.78 -2.03
N ILE A 101 1.79 -20.01 -3.31
CA ILE A 101 1.10 -21.22 -3.76
C ILE A 101 2.08 -22.10 -4.55
N PRO A 102 2.50 -23.25 -3.99
CA PRO A 102 3.37 -24.18 -4.70
C PRO A 102 2.79 -24.61 -6.05
N ILE A 103 3.64 -24.81 -7.06
CA ILE A 103 3.21 -25.20 -8.42
C ILE A 103 2.32 -26.44 -8.38
N LYS A 104 2.70 -27.46 -7.62
CA LYS A 104 1.93 -28.70 -7.47
C LYS A 104 0.49 -28.50 -7.00
N ASP A 105 0.25 -27.43 -6.20
CA ASP A 105 -1.07 -27.15 -5.65
C ASP A 105 -1.97 -26.43 -6.65
N ARG A 106 -1.40 -25.63 -7.57
CA ARG A 106 -2.13 -24.92 -8.63
C ARG A 106 -2.83 -25.86 -9.63
N TYR A 107 -2.31 -27.07 -9.78
CA TYR A 107 -2.82 -28.07 -10.74
C TYR A 107 -3.64 -29.19 -10.07
N LYS A 108 -3.90 -29.12 -8.77
CA LYS A 108 -4.79 -30.04 -8.08
C LYS A 108 -6.24 -29.82 -8.52
N LYS A 109 -7.05 -30.89 -8.45
CA LYS A 109 -8.49 -30.80 -8.72
C LYS A 109 -9.25 -30.00 -7.67
N GLY A 110 -8.78 -29.99 -6.41
CA GLY A 110 -9.37 -29.22 -5.31
C GLY A 110 -9.04 -27.73 -5.42
N GLN A 111 -9.94 -26.89 -4.98
CA GLN A 111 -9.73 -25.46 -4.92
C GLN A 111 -8.59 -25.10 -3.95
N VAL A 112 -7.69 -24.23 -4.36
CA VAL A 112 -6.65 -23.67 -3.49
C VAL A 112 -7.19 -22.43 -2.81
N HIS A 113 -7.02 -22.34 -1.49
CA HIS A 113 -7.35 -21.16 -0.71
C HIS A 113 -6.08 -20.38 -0.39
N PHE A 114 -6.19 -19.06 -0.40
CA PHE A 114 -5.11 -18.14 -0.07
C PHE A 114 -5.68 -16.90 0.63
N PRO A 115 -4.86 -16.09 1.32
CA PRO A 115 -5.34 -14.90 2.01
C PRO A 115 -6.02 -13.91 1.06
N THR A 116 -7.09 -13.27 1.52
CA THR A 116 -7.80 -12.25 0.74
C THR A 116 -6.89 -11.05 0.46
N PRO A 117 -6.61 -10.72 -0.80
CA PRO A 117 -5.74 -9.58 -1.12
C PRO A 117 -6.50 -8.25 -0.98
N GLU A 118 -5.81 -7.26 -0.45
CA GLU A 118 -6.28 -5.87 -0.31
C GLU A 118 -5.19 -4.91 -0.78
N PHE A 119 -5.58 -3.86 -1.51
CA PHE A 119 -4.66 -2.96 -2.18
C PHE A 119 -4.90 -1.51 -1.74
N TYR A 120 -3.84 -0.87 -1.24
CA TYR A 120 -3.88 0.48 -0.71
C TYR A 120 -2.79 1.35 -1.33
N THR A 121 -3.10 2.60 -1.58
CA THR A 121 -2.13 3.64 -1.90
C THR A 121 -2.28 4.77 -0.90
N LEU A 122 -1.21 5.11 -0.20
CA LEU A 122 -1.17 6.24 0.72
C LEU A 122 -0.67 7.47 -0.05
N TYR A 123 -1.58 8.38 -0.35
CA TYR A 123 -1.28 9.60 -1.09
C TYR A 123 -0.98 10.76 -0.15
N ASN A 124 0.16 11.40 -0.38
CA ASN A 124 0.53 12.64 0.30
C ASN A 124 1.05 13.73 -0.67
N GLY A 125 0.53 13.75 -1.89
CA GLY A 125 0.91 14.75 -2.90
C GLY A 125 0.47 16.17 -2.56
N LYS A 126 0.86 17.11 -3.44
CA LYS A 126 0.48 18.53 -3.35
C LYS A 126 -0.79 18.85 -4.14
N ASP A 127 -1.11 17.98 -5.12
CA ASP A 127 -2.31 18.17 -5.93
C ASP A 127 -3.54 17.81 -5.10
N PHE A 128 -4.62 18.51 -5.36
CA PHE A 128 -5.88 18.24 -4.67
C PHE A 128 -6.35 16.81 -4.94
N MET A 129 -6.70 16.13 -3.88
CA MET A 129 -7.37 14.84 -3.91
C MET A 129 -8.39 14.77 -2.77
N GLU A 130 -9.53 14.17 -3.02
CA GLU A 130 -10.52 13.86 -2.00
C GLU A 130 -9.90 13.01 -0.87
N LYS A 131 -10.63 12.85 0.24
CA LYS A 131 -10.18 12.00 1.37
C LYS A 131 -9.79 10.60 0.91
N GLU A 132 -10.57 10.04 0.00
CA GLU A 132 -10.39 8.70 -0.52
C GLU A 132 -10.85 8.59 -1.97
N LYS A 133 -10.22 7.73 -2.73
CA LYS A 133 -10.57 7.42 -4.12
C LYS A 133 -10.37 5.94 -4.39
N ILE A 134 -11.25 5.35 -5.18
CA ILE A 134 -11.08 3.99 -5.69
C ILE A 134 -10.61 4.07 -7.14
N LEU A 135 -9.46 3.44 -7.41
CA LEU A 135 -8.99 3.18 -8.76
C LEU A 135 -9.39 1.77 -9.18
N LYS A 136 -9.88 1.62 -10.39
CA LYS A 136 -10.33 0.33 -10.94
C LYS A 136 -9.48 -0.06 -12.14
N LEU A 137 -9.13 -1.33 -12.23
CA LEU A 137 -8.40 -1.86 -13.39
C LEU A 137 -9.21 -1.70 -14.68
N SER A 138 -10.52 -1.89 -14.61
CA SER A 138 -11.44 -1.76 -15.75
C SER A 138 -11.49 -0.35 -16.34
N ASP A 139 -11.07 0.68 -15.58
CA ASP A 139 -10.96 2.04 -16.11
C ASP A 139 -9.92 2.17 -17.23
N ALA A 140 -8.94 1.26 -17.27
CA ALA A 140 -7.90 1.22 -18.29
C ALA A 140 -8.29 0.37 -19.52
N PHE A 141 -9.42 -0.32 -19.51
CA PHE A 141 -9.83 -1.16 -20.63
C PHE A 141 -10.29 -0.31 -21.82
N GLU A 142 -9.85 -0.66 -23.02
CA GLU A 142 -10.27 0.02 -24.25
C GLU A 142 -11.78 -0.12 -24.51
N THR A 143 -12.29 -1.32 -24.24
CA THR A 143 -13.75 -1.56 -24.29
C THR A 143 -14.34 -1.63 -22.89
N LYS A 144 -15.26 -0.74 -22.59
CA LYS A 144 -15.93 -0.69 -21.28
C LYS A 144 -16.95 -1.80 -21.12
N SER A 145 -17.04 -2.31 -19.90
CA SER A 145 -18.03 -3.31 -19.48
C SER A 145 -18.51 -2.96 -18.08
N ASP A 146 -19.81 -3.10 -17.84
CA ASP A 146 -20.40 -2.90 -16.50
C ASP A 146 -20.07 -4.08 -15.57
N ASP A 147 -19.80 -5.25 -16.15
CA ASP A 147 -19.41 -6.47 -15.45
C ASP A 147 -18.15 -7.08 -16.09
N PRO A 148 -16.98 -6.53 -15.84
CA PRO A 148 -15.74 -7.05 -16.40
C PRO A 148 -15.35 -8.38 -15.76
N MET A 149 -14.92 -9.35 -16.57
CA MET A 149 -14.45 -10.66 -16.07
C MET A 149 -13.16 -10.56 -15.23
N LEU A 150 -12.41 -9.48 -15.38
CA LEU A 150 -11.25 -9.16 -14.55
C LEU A 150 -11.42 -7.77 -13.93
N GLU A 151 -11.38 -7.70 -12.62
CA GLU A 151 -11.38 -6.44 -11.88
C GLU A 151 -10.38 -6.49 -10.72
N LEU A 152 -9.67 -5.40 -10.52
CA LEU A 152 -8.88 -5.13 -9.34
C LEU A 152 -9.11 -3.68 -8.92
N LYS A 153 -9.37 -3.46 -7.64
CA LYS A 153 -9.61 -2.14 -7.07
C LYS A 153 -8.49 -1.78 -6.12
N VAL A 154 -7.99 -0.56 -6.24
CA VAL A 154 -7.02 0.01 -5.30
C VAL A 154 -7.68 1.15 -4.54
N ARG A 155 -7.64 1.09 -3.24
CA ARG A 155 -8.13 2.13 -2.35
C ARG A 155 -7.01 3.15 -2.13
N VAL A 156 -7.20 4.37 -2.64
CA VAL A 156 -6.25 5.48 -2.46
C VAL A 156 -6.72 6.33 -1.30
N ILE A 157 -5.89 6.44 -0.26
CA ILE A 157 -6.18 7.19 0.96
C ILE A 157 -5.31 8.45 0.98
N ASN A 158 -5.94 9.62 1.09
CA ASN A 158 -5.23 10.87 1.23
C ASN A 158 -4.79 11.06 2.70
N ILE A 159 -3.50 10.89 2.93
CA ILE A 159 -2.90 11.03 4.26
C ILE A 159 -2.35 12.43 4.54
N ASN A 160 -2.67 13.45 3.75
CA ASN A 160 -2.41 14.84 4.14
C ASN A 160 -3.35 15.21 5.30
N SER A 161 -2.84 15.90 6.31
CA SER A 161 -3.62 16.28 7.51
C SER A 161 -4.86 17.09 7.17
N GLU A 162 -4.77 17.96 6.17
CA GLU A 162 -5.86 18.80 5.68
C GLU A 162 -7.02 18.01 5.06
N ALA A 163 -6.77 16.79 4.57
CA ALA A 163 -7.80 15.92 4.04
C ALA A 163 -8.68 15.33 5.16
N GLY A 164 -8.15 15.23 6.38
CA GLY A 164 -8.88 14.75 7.55
C GLY A 164 -9.42 13.33 7.40
N HIS A 165 -8.61 12.41 6.83
CA HIS A 165 -9.00 11.01 6.73
C HIS A 165 -8.94 10.33 8.09
N GLU A 166 -9.91 9.48 8.40
CA GLU A 166 -10.09 8.79 9.69
C GLU A 166 -8.92 7.86 10.03
N LEU A 167 -8.18 7.38 9.02
CA LEU A 167 -6.97 6.59 9.21
C LEU A 167 -5.92 7.32 10.06
N LEU A 168 -5.80 8.65 9.93
CA LEU A 168 -4.85 9.46 10.70
C LEU A 168 -5.20 9.50 12.20
N GLU A 169 -6.49 9.40 12.53
CA GLU A 169 -6.95 9.36 13.93
C GLU A 169 -6.70 7.98 14.56
N ARG A 170 -6.87 6.92 13.77
CA ARG A 170 -6.85 5.52 14.22
C ARG A 170 -5.47 4.86 14.13
N CYS A 171 -4.57 5.38 13.29
CA CYS A 171 -3.24 4.85 13.08
C CYS A 171 -2.17 5.90 13.40
N PRO A 172 -1.63 5.93 14.63
CA PRO A 172 -0.66 6.93 15.08
C PRO A 172 0.56 7.03 14.18
N ILE A 173 1.12 5.90 13.73
CA ILE A 173 2.32 5.90 12.90
C ILE A 173 2.11 6.57 11.53
N ILE A 174 0.94 6.39 10.92
CA ILE A 174 0.61 7.06 9.65
C ILE A 174 0.39 8.55 9.87
N ARG A 175 -0.20 8.96 11.00
CA ARG A 175 -0.34 10.37 11.38
C ARG A 175 1.02 11.02 11.57
N GLU A 176 1.92 10.43 12.34
CA GLU A 176 3.27 10.93 12.59
C GLU A 176 4.07 11.02 11.28
N TYR A 177 3.93 10.03 10.42
CA TYR A 177 4.53 10.07 9.08
C TYR A 177 3.98 11.24 8.23
N SER A 178 2.66 11.47 8.24
CA SER A 178 2.03 12.60 7.55
C SER A 178 2.58 13.94 8.06
N GLU A 179 2.63 14.12 9.37
CA GLU A 179 3.18 15.32 10.03
C GLU A 179 4.65 15.54 9.66
N PHE A 180 5.45 14.48 9.67
CA PHE A 180 6.85 14.54 9.24
C PHE A 180 7.00 15.04 7.79
N ILE A 181 6.17 14.55 6.87
CA ILE A 181 6.17 15.01 5.48
C ILE A 181 5.79 16.49 5.37
N GLU A 182 4.84 16.95 6.17
CA GLU A 182 4.45 18.37 6.19
C GLU A 182 5.58 19.27 6.70
N ILE A 183 6.29 18.83 7.73
CA ILE A 183 7.47 19.55 8.25
C ILE A 183 8.53 19.68 7.14
N ILE A 184 8.88 18.58 6.46
CA ILE A 184 9.84 18.62 5.35
C ILE A 184 9.39 19.63 4.27
N ARG A 185 8.09 19.66 3.93
CA ARG A 185 7.58 20.59 2.91
C ARG A 185 7.66 22.04 3.36
N LYS A 186 7.47 22.34 4.63
CA LYS A 186 7.61 23.69 5.19
C LYS A 186 9.06 24.15 5.07
N TYR A 187 10.04 23.34 5.48
CA TYR A 187 11.46 23.70 5.37
C TYR A 187 11.90 23.91 3.93
N GLN A 188 11.45 23.10 2.97
CA GLN A 188 11.76 23.27 1.55
C GLN A 188 11.25 24.58 0.95
N LYS A 189 10.21 25.20 1.52
CA LYS A 189 9.74 26.54 1.09
C LYS A 189 10.66 27.67 1.57
N TYR A 190 11.45 27.44 2.62
CA TYR A 190 12.35 28.45 3.18
C TYR A 190 13.75 28.45 2.52
N ASP A 191 14.19 27.30 1.97
CA ASP A 191 15.50 27.18 1.32
C ASP A 191 15.53 27.70 -0.15
N ILE A 192 14.42 28.24 -0.65
CA ILE A 192 14.28 28.78 -2.02
C ILE A 192 14.27 30.32 -2.01
N LYS A 193 14.84 30.95 -1.00
CA LYS A 193 15.04 32.43 -1.00
C LYS A 193 16.50 32.80 -1.11
#